data_f44da5591233a27e6bd01c6bf69bcfda
#
_entry.id   f44da5591233a27e6bd01c6bf69bcfda
#
_cell.length_a   1.000
_cell.length_b   1.000
_cell.length_c   1.000
_cell.angle_alpha   90.00
_cell.angle_beta   90.00
_cell.angle_gamma   90.00
#
_symmetry.space_group_name_H-M   'P 1'
#
loop_
_entity.id
_entity.type
_entity.pdbx_description
1 polymer ?
#
loop_
_entity_poly.entity_id
_entity_poly.type
_entity_poly.pdbx_seq_one_letter_code
_entity_poly.pdbx_strand_id
1 'polypeptide(L)'
;MIDKTQARQIARRLQTTPVEFVTEILGVTPWGKQVEILEAVRDHPRTAVRSCHGAGKSFIAGQVILWFLYSFCPSIVLSTAPTWRQVEKLIWKEVRASYRRAKVPLGGNLLPKRPEIQIIQDEWYAIGLSTNEPDRFQGFHEENILVVVDEAAGVPEEIFEAIEGVLTS
;
A
#
# COMPACT_ATOMS: atom_id res chain seq x y z
N MET A 1 23.28 -2.81 -17.20
CA MET A 1 22.15 -1.85 -17.25
C MET A 1 20.92 -2.66 -17.67
N ILE A 2 19.85 -2.71 -16.87
CA ILE A 2 18.63 -3.46 -17.21
C ILE A 2 17.92 -2.72 -18.32
N ASP A 3 17.63 -3.41 -19.41
CA ASP A 3 16.88 -2.88 -20.54
C ASP A 3 15.39 -2.67 -20.15
N LYS A 4 14.71 -1.72 -20.83
CA LYS A 4 13.30 -1.40 -20.57
C LYS A 4 12.36 -2.62 -20.68
N THR A 5 12.67 -3.55 -21.56
CA THR A 5 11.91 -4.80 -21.74
C THR A 5 12.07 -5.71 -20.54
N GLN A 6 13.29 -5.88 -20.05
CA GLN A 6 13.59 -6.65 -18.85
C GLN A 6 12.93 -6.02 -17.60
N ALA A 7 13.00 -4.69 -17.47
CA ALA A 7 12.34 -3.99 -16.37
C ALA A 7 10.82 -4.22 -16.36
N ARG A 8 10.17 -4.16 -17.53
CA ARG A 8 8.73 -4.46 -17.66
C ARG A 8 8.38 -5.92 -17.34
N GLN A 9 9.22 -6.86 -17.74
CA GLN A 9 9.01 -8.28 -17.41
C GLN A 9 9.13 -8.52 -15.90
N ILE A 10 10.11 -7.90 -15.24
CA ILE A 10 10.27 -7.99 -13.78
C ILE A 10 9.06 -7.38 -13.10
N ALA A 11 8.62 -6.17 -13.49
CA ALA A 11 7.45 -5.54 -12.91
C ALA A 11 6.19 -6.43 -13.04
N ARG A 12 5.91 -6.97 -14.24
CA ARG A 12 4.78 -7.89 -14.45
C ARG A 12 4.85 -9.15 -13.58
N ARG A 13 6.03 -9.73 -13.43
CA ARG A 13 6.24 -10.86 -12.53
C ARG A 13 5.91 -10.48 -11.08
N LEU A 14 6.42 -9.36 -10.61
CA LEU A 14 6.20 -8.89 -9.24
C LEU A 14 4.73 -8.54 -8.95
N GLN A 15 3.95 -8.13 -9.96
CA GLN A 15 2.49 -7.96 -9.83
C GLN A 15 1.80 -9.25 -9.42
N THR A 16 2.22 -10.37 -10.00
CA THR A 16 1.61 -11.68 -9.75
C THR A 16 2.21 -12.44 -8.57
N THR A 17 3.34 -11.97 -8.03
CA THR A 17 4.08 -12.65 -6.96
C THR A 17 4.34 -11.74 -5.75
N PRO A 18 3.30 -11.29 -5.02
CA PRO A 18 3.45 -10.37 -3.88
C PRO A 18 4.32 -10.99 -2.77
N VAL A 19 4.23 -12.28 -2.54
CA VAL A 19 5.06 -12.99 -1.55
C VAL A 19 6.53 -12.91 -1.92
N GLU A 20 6.86 -13.10 -3.20
CA GLU A 20 8.22 -12.98 -3.70
C GLU A 20 8.75 -11.54 -3.54
N PHE A 21 7.95 -10.52 -3.86
CA PHE A 21 8.32 -9.13 -3.63
C PHE A 21 8.67 -8.88 -2.16
N VAL A 22 7.82 -9.36 -1.25
CA VAL A 22 8.01 -9.17 0.20
C VAL A 22 9.26 -9.91 0.70
N THR A 23 9.54 -11.12 0.20
CA THR A 23 10.70 -11.91 0.65
C THR A 23 12.00 -11.48 0.00
N GLU A 24 12.01 -11.25 -1.30
CA GLU A 24 13.26 -11.00 -2.05
C GLU A 24 13.61 -9.51 -2.12
N ILE A 25 12.62 -8.63 -2.18
CA ILE A 25 12.86 -7.19 -2.27
C ILE A 25 12.84 -6.54 -0.88
N LEU A 26 11.79 -6.78 -0.08
CA LEU A 26 11.66 -6.16 1.24
C LEU A 26 12.42 -6.90 2.35
N GLY A 27 12.88 -8.12 2.10
CA GLY A 27 13.62 -8.92 3.08
C GLY A 27 12.78 -9.37 4.27
N VAL A 28 11.49 -9.61 4.06
CA VAL A 28 10.53 -10.03 5.08
C VAL A 28 10.11 -11.48 4.82
N THR A 29 10.04 -12.28 5.87
CA THR A 29 9.46 -13.62 5.79
C THR A 29 8.04 -13.58 6.36
N PRO A 30 6.99 -13.51 5.52
CA PRO A 30 5.62 -13.52 6.00
C PRO A 30 5.26 -14.91 6.51
N TRP A 31 4.48 -14.99 7.60
CA TRP A 31 3.94 -16.26 8.06
C TRP A 31 2.62 -16.60 7.32
N GLY A 32 2.15 -17.86 7.44
CA GLY A 32 1.08 -18.40 6.58
C GLY A 32 -0.14 -17.50 6.38
N LYS A 33 -0.68 -16.86 7.45
CA LYS A 33 -1.82 -15.94 7.31
C LYS A 33 -1.46 -14.61 6.60
N GLN A 34 -0.23 -14.17 6.69
CA GLN A 34 0.23 -13.00 5.94
C GLN A 34 0.42 -13.33 4.46
N VAL A 35 0.84 -14.56 4.15
CA VAL A 35 0.87 -15.07 2.76
C VAL A 35 -0.55 -15.09 2.19
N GLU A 36 -1.51 -15.66 2.90
CA GLU A 36 -2.93 -15.68 2.49
C GLU A 36 -3.48 -14.26 2.21
N ILE A 37 -3.11 -13.26 3.03
CA ILE A 37 -3.50 -11.87 2.82
C ILE A 37 -2.89 -11.31 1.53
N LEU A 38 -1.60 -11.51 1.31
CA LEU A 38 -0.92 -11.03 0.10
C LEU A 38 -1.54 -11.64 -1.16
N GLU A 39 -1.83 -12.92 -1.14
CA GLU A 39 -2.48 -13.64 -2.25
C GLU A 39 -3.92 -13.16 -2.45
N ALA A 40 -4.67 -12.96 -1.38
CA ALA A 40 -6.03 -12.45 -1.46
C ALA A 40 -6.10 -11.04 -2.08
N VAL A 41 -5.17 -10.15 -1.70
CA VAL A 41 -5.10 -8.80 -2.30
C VAL A 41 -4.72 -8.86 -3.78
N ARG A 42 -3.87 -9.79 -4.19
CA ARG A 42 -3.56 -10.02 -5.60
C ARG A 42 -4.78 -10.50 -6.40
N ASP A 43 -5.54 -11.43 -5.83
CA ASP A 43 -6.55 -12.20 -6.57
C ASP A 43 -7.96 -11.56 -6.53
N HIS A 44 -8.18 -10.63 -5.61
CA HIS A 44 -9.50 -10.03 -5.40
C HIS A 44 -9.45 -8.51 -5.39
N PRO A 45 -10.38 -7.84 -6.07
CA PRO A 45 -10.45 -6.36 -6.08
C PRO A 45 -10.79 -5.77 -4.71
N ARG A 46 -11.37 -6.59 -3.81
CA ARG A 46 -11.69 -6.20 -2.43
C ARG A 46 -11.33 -7.33 -1.49
N THR A 47 -10.56 -7.01 -0.47
CA THR A 47 -10.11 -7.97 0.54
C THR A 47 -10.36 -7.41 1.93
N ALA A 48 -11.08 -8.15 2.76
CA ALA A 48 -11.31 -7.83 4.17
C ALA A 48 -10.55 -8.81 5.07
N VAL A 49 -9.76 -8.27 5.99
CA VAL A 49 -8.95 -9.05 6.93
C VAL A 49 -9.46 -8.87 8.35
N ARG A 50 -9.99 -9.92 8.94
CA ARG A 50 -10.41 -9.94 10.35
C ARG A 50 -9.43 -10.78 11.17
N SER A 51 -8.83 -10.18 12.17
CA SER A 51 -7.94 -10.89 13.10
C SER A 51 -7.87 -10.17 14.46
N CYS A 52 -7.29 -10.85 15.46
CA CYS A 52 -7.05 -10.25 16.78
C CYS A 52 -6.00 -9.14 16.73
N HIS A 53 -5.90 -8.38 17.82
CA HIS A 53 -4.81 -7.44 18.03
C HIS A 53 -3.46 -8.18 18.08
N GLY A 54 -2.40 -7.55 17.59
CA GLY A 54 -1.07 -8.12 17.59
C GLY A 54 -0.79 -9.17 16.51
N ALA A 55 -1.75 -9.51 15.65
CA ALA A 55 -1.56 -10.47 14.55
C ALA A 55 -0.71 -9.94 13.37
N GLY A 56 -0.24 -8.70 13.45
CA GLY A 56 0.60 -8.09 12.41
C GLY A 56 -0.19 -7.52 11.22
N LYS A 57 -1.46 -7.11 11.40
CA LYS A 57 -2.27 -6.48 10.33
C LYS A 57 -1.58 -5.25 9.75
N SER A 58 -1.25 -4.27 10.59
CA SER A 58 -0.60 -3.03 10.12
C SER A 58 0.79 -3.30 9.52
N PHE A 59 1.48 -4.34 10.02
CA PHE A 59 2.74 -4.79 9.43
C PHE A 59 2.55 -5.26 7.99
N ILE A 60 1.60 -6.19 7.75
CA ILE A 60 1.37 -6.70 6.39
C ILE A 60 0.74 -5.64 5.49
N ALA A 61 -0.08 -4.73 6.02
CA ALA A 61 -0.60 -3.58 5.29
C ALA A 61 0.54 -2.71 4.72
N GLY A 62 1.60 -2.47 5.51
CA GLY A 62 2.79 -1.77 5.03
C GLY A 62 3.51 -2.50 3.89
N GLN A 63 3.55 -3.83 3.92
CA GLN A 63 4.13 -4.64 2.83
C GLN A 63 3.28 -4.55 1.55
N VAL A 64 1.95 -4.63 1.69
CA VAL A 64 1.00 -4.51 0.58
C VAL A 64 1.13 -3.13 -0.10
N ILE A 65 1.23 -2.05 0.67
CA ILE A 65 1.44 -0.69 0.16
C ILE A 65 2.70 -0.64 -0.72
N LEU A 66 3.83 -1.14 -0.21
CA LEU A 66 5.09 -1.12 -0.95
C LEU A 66 5.06 -2.06 -2.16
N TRP A 67 4.50 -3.26 -2.02
CA TRP A 67 4.35 -4.17 -3.15
C TRP A 67 3.56 -3.52 -4.28
N PHE A 68 2.39 -2.97 -4.00
CA PHE A 68 1.55 -2.36 -5.01
C PHE A 68 2.24 -1.16 -5.65
N LEU A 69 2.79 -0.26 -4.84
CA LEU A 69 3.47 0.95 -5.32
C LEU A 69 4.61 0.63 -6.31
N TYR A 70 5.40 -0.41 -6.06
CA TYR A 70 6.57 -0.72 -6.89
C TYR A 70 6.32 -1.78 -7.97
N SER A 71 5.21 -2.48 -7.92
CA SER A 71 4.84 -3.49 -8.93
C SER A 71 3.91 -2.95 -10.00
N PHE A 72 3.06 -1.98 -9.69
CA PHE A 72 2.13 -1.34 -10.61
C PHE A 72 2.61 0.07 -10.93
N CYS A 73 3.00 0.33 -12.17
CA CYS A 73 3.70 1.55 -12.57
C CYS A 73 3.04 2.22 -13.79
N PRO A 74 2.49 3.43 -13.67
CA PRO A 74 2.30 4.20 -12.44
C PRO A 74 1.19 3.66 -11.54
N SER A 75 1.16 4.09 -10.28
CA SER A 75 0.10 3.72 -9.34
C SER A 75 -0.06 4.75 -8.22
N ILE A 76 -1.27 4.86 -7.70
CA ILE A 76 -1.59 5.64 -6.51
C ILE A 76 -1.97 4.68 -5.39
N VAL A 77 -1.33 4.83 -4.23
CA VAL A 77 -1.69 4.06 -3.03
C VAL A 77 -2.17 5.01 -1.94
N LEU A 78 -3.42 4.87 -1.57
CA LEU A 78 -4.03 5.62 -0.46
C LEU A 78 -4.09 4.74 0.78
N SER A 79 -3.81 5.30 1.94
CA SER A 79 -3.95 4.59 3.21
C SER A 79 -4.63 5.44 4.26
N THR A 80 -5.50 4.85 5.04
CA THR A 80 -6.24 5.55 6.09
C THR A 80 -6.55 4.65 7.28
N ALA A 81 -6.97 5.27 8.39
CA ALA A 81 -7.41 4.63 9.62
C ALA A 81 -8.31 5.61 10.38
N PRO A 82 -9.07 5.18 11.42
CA PRO A 82 -9.97 6.05 12.19
C PRO A 82 -9.33 7.33 12.71
N THR A 83 -8.04 7.30 13.01
CA THR A 83 -7.32 8.48 13.51
C THR A 83 -6.03 8.71 12.73
N TRP A 84 -5.65 9.98 12.56
CA TRP A 84 -4.38 10.38 11.96
C TRP A 84 -3.16 9.73 12.65
N ARG A 85 -3.23 9.58 13.97
CA ARG A 85 -2.18 8.89 14.73
C ARG A 85 -2.00 7.44 14.30
N GLN A 86 -3.08 6.73 14.01
CA GLN A 86 -3.01 5.34 13.52
C GLN A 86 -2.38 5.29 12.13
N VAL A 87 -2.75 6.19 11.24
CA VAL A 87 -2.12 6.30 9.93
C VAL A 87 -0.60 6.53 10.10
N GLU A 88 -0.23 7.59 10.79
CA GLU A 88 1.18 8.02 10.89
C GLU A 88 2.04 7.06 11.71
N LYS A 89 1.53 6.59 12.87
CA LYS A 89 2.32 5.85 13.87
C LYS A 89 2.19 4.33 13.78
N LEU A 90 1.17 3.80 13.11
CA LEU A 90 1.00 2.37 12.93
C LEU A 90 1.32 1.96 11.49
N ILE A 91 0.49 2.33 10.52
CA ILE A 91 0.70 1.94 9.11
C ILE A 91 2.06 2.47 8.60
N TRP A 92 2.26 3.77 8.67
CA TRP A 92 3.45 4.41 8.07
C TRP A 92 4.74 4.17 8.85
N LYS A 93 4.66 3.77 10.10
CA LYS A 93 5.81 3.20 10.82
C LYS A 93 6.31 1.94 10.12
N GLU A 94 5.40 1.03 9.76
CA GLU A 94 5.74 -0.23 9.11
C GLU A 94 6.20 -0.01 7.65
N VAL A 95 5.56 0.89 6.92
CA VAL A 95 5.99 1.30 5.58
C VAL A 95 7.43 1.82 5.61
N ARG A 96 7.72 2.79 6.51
CA ARG A 96 9.08 3.35 6.64
C ARG A 96 10.11 2.31 7.06
N ALA A 97 9.77 1.43 7.99
CA ALA A 97 10.66 0.37 8.45
C ALA A 97 11.00 -0.59 7.31
N SER A 98 10.02 -1.01 6.53
CA SER A 98 10.21 -1.93 5.41
C SER A 98 10.93 -1.27 4.23
N TYR A 99 10.60 -0.03 3.92
CA TYR A 99 11.32 0.75 2.90
C TYR A 99 12.82 0.85 3.19
N ARG A 100 13.19 1.14 4.45
CA ARG A 100 14.60 1.33 4.84
C ARG A 100 15.40 0.03 4.92
N ARG A 101 14.75 -1.10 5.23
CA ARG A 101 15.42 -2.40 5.35
C ARG A 101 15.40 -3.21 4.05
N ALA A 102 14.75 -2.71 3.00
CA ALA A 102 14.68 -3.41 1.73
C ALA A 102 16.07 -3.85 1.28
N LYS A 103 16.18 -5.07 0.76
CA LYS A 103 17.45 -5.66 0.30
C LYS A 103 18.04 -4.92 -0.91
N VAL A 104 17.18 -4.21 -1.64
CA VAL A 104 17.56 -3.36 -2.76
C VAL A 104 17.06 -1.94 -2.51
N PRO A 105 17.77 -0.90 -2.98
CA PRO A 105 17.28 0.46 -2.88
C PRO A 105 15.95 0.61 -3.62
N LEU A 106 14.90 0.94 -2.88
CA LEU A 106 13.62 1.32 -3.46
C LEU A 106 13.73 2.76 -3.95
N GLY A 107 13.39 3.02 -5.21
CA GLY A 107 13.40 4.38 -5.77
C GLY A 107 12.38 5.30 -5.11
N GLY A 108 12.46 6.59 -5.44
CA GLY A 108 11.54 7.60 -4.93
C GLY A 108 12.02 8.31 -3.67
N ASN A 109 11.17 9.19 -3.16
CA ASN A 109 11.45 10.05 -2.02
C ASN A 109 10.46 9.75 -0.88
N LEU A 110 10.95 9.07 0.16
CA LEU A 110 10.20 8.85 1.39
C LEU A 110 10.26 10.11 2.26
N LEU A 111 9.14 10.82 2.38
CA LEU A 111 9.08 12.07 3.13
C LEU A 111 9.19 11.82 4.64
N PRO A 112 10.15 12.48 5.34
CA PRO A 112 10.41 12.17 6.75
C PRO A 112 9.30 12.64 7.70
N LYS A 113 8.58 13.71 7.33
CA LYS A 113 7.56 14.36 8.17
C LYS A 113 6.12 14.05 7.72
N ARG A 114 5.94 13.42 6.57
CA ARG A 114 4.62 13.07 6.03
C ARG A 114 4.54 11.57 5.77
N PRO A 115 3.37 10.96 5.90
CA PRO A 115 3.15 9.59 5.48
C PRO A 115 3.01 9.53 3.96
N GLU A 116 4.14 9.65 3.26
CA GLU A 116 4.16 9.80 1.81
C GLU A 116 5.46 9.28 1.21
N ILE A 117 5.36 8.56 0.10
CA ILE A 117 6.45 8.19 -0.81
C ILE A 117 6.09 8.73 -2.19
N GLN A 118 6.96 9.53 -2.77
CA GLN A 118 6.80 10.06 -4.12
C GLN A 118 7.80 9.38 -5.06
N ILE A 119 7.33 8.72 -6.10
CA ILE A 119 8.17 8.21 -7.18
C ILE A 119 8.23 9.27 -8.30
N ILE A 120 7.04 9.62 -8.82
CA ILE A 120 6.82 10.77 -9.70
C ILE A 120 5.64 11.54 -9.08
N GLN A 121 5.81 12.85 -8.87
CA GLN A 121 4.77 13.70 -8.32
C GLN A 121 3.54 13.69 -9.24
N ASP A 122 2.36 13.69 -8.63
CA ASP A 122 1.04 13.72 -9.26
C ASP A 122 0.61 12.47 -10.05
N GLU A 123 1.51 11.52 -10.28
CA GLU A 123 1.21 10.33 -11.09
C GLU A 123 1.56 9.02 -10.40
N TRP A 124 2.59 8.97 -9.55
CA TRP A 124 3.06 7.74 -8.95
C TRP A 124 3.55 7.95 -7.52
N TYR A 125 2.71 7.63 -6.56
CA TYR A 125 3.00 7.87 -5.14
C TYR A 125 2.13 7.03 -4.21
N ALA A 126 2.53 6.96 -2.94
CA ALA A 126 1.73 6.47 -1.84
C ALA A 126 1.55 7.55 -0.79
N ILE A 127 0.35 7.72 -0.25
CA ILE A 127 0.04 8.73 0.76
C ILE A 127 -0.91 8.22 1.84
N GLY A 128 -0.71 8.70 3.06
CA GLY A 128 -1.66 8.54 4.16
C GLY A 128 -2.63 9.71 4.25
N LEU A 129 -3.91 9.42 4.37
CA LEU A 129 -4.99 10.40 4.46
C LEU A 129 -5.71 10.31 5.80
N SER A 130 -6.22 11.45 6.27
CA SER A 130 -7.08 11.51 7.46
C SER A 130 -8.54 11.24 7.09
N THR A 131 -9.27 10.55 7.96
CA THR A 131 -10.72 10.35 7.83
C THR A 131 -11.56 11.58 8.20
N ASN A 132 -10.94 12.65 8.68
CA ASN A 132 -11.66 13.88 9.05
C ASN A 132 -12.09 14.73 7.83
N GLU A 133 -11.61 14.40 6.64
CA GLU A 133 -11.81 15.18 5.43
C GLU A 133 -12.13 14.22 4.26
N PRO A 134 -13.41 13.79 4.09
CA PRO A 134 -13.83 12.89 3.01
C PRO A 134 -13.45 13.40 1.61
N ASP A 135 -13.49 14.72 1.42
CA ASP A 135 -13.15 15.36 0.14
C ASP A 135 -11.69 15.10 -0.29
N ARG A 136 -10.81 14.76 0.65
CA ARG A 136 -9.44 14.40 0.32
C ARG A 136 -9.30 13.05 -0.40
N PHE A 137 -10.34 12.22 -0.37
CA PHE A 137 -10.38 10.98 -1.15
C PHE A 137 -10.89 11.19 -2.57
N GLN A 138 -11.36 12.39 -2.91
CA GLN A 138 -11.83 12.72 -4.24
C GLN A 138 -10.69 13.17 -5.16
N GLY A 139 -10.86 12.97 -6.46
CA GLY A 139 -9.94 13.50 -7.47
C GLY A 139 -8.71 12.63 -7.75
N PHE A 140 -8.63 11.42 -7.21
CA PHE A 140 -7.60 10.46 -7.61
C PHE A 140 -8.10 9.68 -8.83
N HIS A 141 -7.35 9.75 -9.93
CA HIS A 141 -7.69 9.06 -11.18
C HIS A 141 -6.41 8.44 -11.74
N GLU A 142 -6.30 7.13 -11.61
CA GLU A 142 -5.21 6.34 -12.16
C GLU A 142 -5.73 4.93 -12.50
N GLU A 143 -5.09 4.29 -13.47
CA GLU A 143 -5.42 2.90 -13.83
C GLU A 143 -5.17 1.93 -12.67
N ASN A 144 -4.15 2.20 -11.87
CA ASN A 144 -3.73 1.36 -10.75
C ASN A 144 -3.89 2.12 -9.43
N ILE A 145 -5.01 1.90 -8.74
CA ILE A 145 -5.26 2.49 -7.41
C ILE A 145 -5.44 1.37 -6.38
N LEU A 146 -4.74 1.50 -5.27
CA LEU A 146 -4.96 0.69 -4.06
C LEU A 146 -5.38 1.60 -2.91
N VAL A 147 -6.42 1.21 -2.19
CA VAL A 147 -6.80 1.85 -0.92
C VAL A 147 -6.67 0.85 0.22
N VAL A 148 -5.90 1.22 1.24
CA VAL A 148 -5.70 0.41 2.46
C VAL A 148 -6.37 1.10 3.64
N VAL A 149 -7.34 0.43 4.26
CA VAL A 149 -8.05 0.92 5.45
C VAL A 149 -7.70 0.04 6.63
N ASP A 150 -6.94 0.55 7.59
CA ASP A 150 -6.64 -0.15 8.85
C ASP A 150 -7.70 0.18 9.90
N GLU A 151 -8.01 -0.78 10.78
CA GLU A 151 -9.06 -0.68 11.81
C GLU A 151 -10.40 -0.18 11.22
N ALA A 152 -10.80 -0.75 10.09
CA ALA A 152 -11.94 -0.34 9.26
C ALA A 152 -13.27 -0.18 10.01
N ALA A 153 -13.48 -0.95 11.09
CA ALA A 153 -14.69 -0.86 11.92
C ALA A 153 -14.86 0.51 12.60
N GLY A 154 -13.79 1.29 12.73
CA GLY A 154 -13.83 2.62 13.32
C GLY A 154 -13.86 3.76 12.30
N VAL A 155 -13.82 3.46 10.99
CA VAL A 155 -13.84 4.45 9.91
C VAL A 155 -15.30 4.81 9.58
N PRO A 156 -15.65 6.10 9.47
CA PRO A 156 -16.98 6.55 9.09
C PRO A 156 -17.42 6.04 7.71
N GLU A 157 -18.72 5.79 7.54
CA GLU A 157 -19.28 5.28 6.29
C GLU A 157 -19.03 6.22 5.11
N GLU A 158 -19.08 7.52 5.33
CA GLU A 158 -18.80 8.58 4.33
C GLU A 158 -17.42 8.42 3.68
N ILE A 159 -16.45 7.90 4.42
CA ILE A 159 -15.10 7.61 3.87
C ILE A 159 -15.16 6.41 2.93
N PHE A 160 -15.92 5.38 3.27
CA PHE A 160 -16.10 4.23 2.36
C PHE A 160 -16.83 4.64 1.07
N GLU A 161 -17.83 5.51 1.15
CA GLU A 161 -18.50 6.07 -0.03
C GLU A 161 -17.52 6.86 -0.91
N ALA A 162 -16.66 7.67 -0.30
CA ALA A 162 -15.62 8.41 -1.03
C ALA A 162 -14.59 7.47 -1.68
N ILE A 163 -14.17 6.40 -0.98
CA ILE A 163 -13.28 5.36 -1.52
C ILE A 163 -13.93 4.64 -2.72
N GLU A 164 -15.21 4.28 -2.62
CA GLU A 164 -15.93 3.66 -3.74
C GLU A 164 -15.95 4.58 -4.97
N GLY A 165 -16.15 5.88 -4.77
CA GLY A 165 -16.08 6.87 -5.84
C GLY A 165 -14.72 6.88 -6.56
N VAL A 166 -13.63 6.74 -5.82
CA VAL A 166 -12.26 6.66 -6.37
C VAL A 166 -12.04 5.36 -7.17
N LEU A 167 -12.57 4.24 -6.67
CA LEU A 167 -12.33 2.92 -7.28
C LEU A 167 -13.22 2.64 -8.50
N THR A 168 -14.22 3.47 -8.75
CA THR A 168 -15.20 3.31 -9.85
C THR A 168 -15.11 4.42 -10.92
N SER A 169 -14.20 5.37 -10.75
CA SER A 169 -13.99 6.52 -11.65
C SER A 169 -13.10 6.22 -12.85
#